data_127820bb63d578669282945f8afe278e
#
_entry.id   127820bb63d578669282945f8afe278e
#
_cell.length_a   1.000
_cell.length_b   1.000
_cell.length_c   1.000
_cell.angle_alpha   90.00
_cell.angle_beta   90.00
_cell.angle_gamma   90.00
#
_symmetry.space_group_name_H-M   'P 1'
#
loop_
_entity.id
_entity.type
_entity.pdbx_description
1 polymer ?
#
loop_
_entity_poly.entity_id
_entity_poly.type
_entity_poly.pdbx_seq_one_letter_code
_entity_poly.pdbx_strand_id
1 'polypeptide(L)'
;MSNSFVGKTVVITGASRGIGLGIAKGFAAAGAGLTLIADDKAVIDRSSEIGARGFVSDITDGDAMSTALGNLSHIDVLINNAGLERLTPIEGGEKDVESVFRRIVEINVIGTQIVTRRALTKMSAGGCIINTASIWGRVAEPMFGAYVASKHAVIGLTKTWAKELGPKGIRVNAVCPGWVRTEASMRSLELMARHNNVSEDALLADIVGGQAFPGLMEPADMAEAYMFLASDAAKNITGQSLGVDRGEVPW
;
A
#
# COMPACT_ATOMS: atom_id res chain seq x y z
N MET A 1 -8.87 13.49 -18.88
CA MET A 1 -7.54 14.16 -18.91
C MET A 1 -6.50 13.06 -18.78
N SER A 2 -5.62 12.87 -19.75
CA SER A 2 -4.55 11.87 -19.64
C SER A 2 -3.60 12.34 -18.53
N ASN A 3 -3.60 11.67 -17.39
CA ASN A 3 -2.57 11.86 -16.37
C ASN A 3 -1.26 11.38 -16.95
N SER A 4 -0.48 12.27 -17.55
CA SER A 4 0.85 11.93 -18.06
C SER A 4 1.85 12.02 -16.92
N PHE A 5 2.59 10.93 -16.69
CA PHE A 5 3.71 10.86 -15.76
C PHE A 5 5.07 10.78 -16.49
N VAL A 6 5.10 11.17 -17.76
CA VAL A 6 6.34 11.24 -18.54
C VAL A 6 7.35 12.13 -17.82
N GLY A 7 8.56 11.62 -17.64
CA GLY A 7 9.65 12.30 -16.93
C GLY A 7 9.55 12.26 -15.39
N LYS A 8 8.50 11.65 -14.83
CA LYS A 8 8.36 11.46 -13.38
C LYS A 8 9.02 10.18 -12.93
N THR A 9 9.75 10.23 -11.82
CA THR A 9 10.35 9.08 -11.14
C THR A 9 9.44 8.63 -9.99
N VAL A 10 8.95 7.40 -10.10
CA VAL A 10 8.01 6.80 -9.13
C VAL A 10 8.64 5.56 -8.50
N VAL A 11 8.64 5.49 -7.17
CA VAL A 11 9.10 4.33 -6.39
C VAL A 11 7.89 3.67 -5.76
N ILE A 12 7.79 2.34 -5.90
CA ILE A 12 6.67 1.54 -5.37
C ILE A 12 7.23 0.35 -4.59
N THR A 13 6.86 0.22 -3.32
CA THR A 13 7.20 -0.95 -2.51
C THR A 13 6.08 -2.00 -2.53
N GLY A 14 6.42 -3.29 -2.37
CA GLY A 14 5.47 -4.40 -2.45
C GLY A 14 4.88 -4.56 -3.85
N ALA A 15 5.68 -4.33 -4.89
CA ALA A 15 5.21 -4.22 -6.28
C ALA A 15 5.38 -5.50 -7.12
N SER A 16 5.72 -6.63 -6.51
CA SER A 16 5.83 -7.92 -7.23
C SER A 16 4.49 -8.54 -7.60
N ARG A 17 3.41 -8.18 -6.88
CA ARG A 17 2.06 -8.74 -7.06
C ARG A 17 0.97 -7.81 -6.52
N GLY A 18 -0.29 -8.23 -6.66
CA GLY A 18 -1.45 -7.59 -6.04
C GLY A 18 -1.57 -6.10 -6.37
N ILE A 19 -1.99 -5.31 -5.38
CA ILE A 19 -2.23 -3.87 -5.51
C ILE A 19 -0.99 -3.14 -6.04
N GLY A 20 0.20 -3.42 -5.48
CA GLY A 20 1.44 -2.75 -5.89
C GLY A 20 1.79 -2.95 -7.36
N LEU A 21 1.60 -4.16 -7.89
CA LEU A 21 1.79 -4.44 -9.32
C LEU A 21 0.71 -3.76 -10.17
N GLY A 22 -0.55 -3.74 -9.71
CA GLY A 22 -1.62 -3.02 -10.39
C GLY A 22 -1.32 -1.53 -10.53
N ILE A 23 -0.87 -0.90 -9.46
CA ILE A 23 -0.43 0.50 -9.45
C ILE A 23 0.76 0.70 -10.41
N ALA A 24 1.76 -0.17 -10.35
CA ALA A 24 2.96 -0.08 -11.19
C ALA A 24 2.60 -0.10 -12.68
N LYS A 25 1.70 -1.00 -13.09
CA LYS A 25 1.21 -1.08 -14.48
C LYS A 25 0.49 0.22 -14.91
N GLY A 26 -0.32 0.82 -14.04
CA GLY A 26 -0.98 2.10 -14.33
C GLY A 26 0.01 3.24 -14.55
N PHE A 27 1.00 3.40 -13.66
CA PHE A 27 2.03 4.43 -13.82
C PHE A 27 2.96 4.16 -15.02
N ALA A 28 3.27 2.89 -15.33
CA ALA A 28 4.03 2.54 -16.53
C ALA A 28 3.28 2.96 -17.81
N ALA A 29 1.99 2.64 -17.89
CA ALA A 29 1.13 3.03 -19.01
C ALA A 29 1.02 4.57 -19.16
N ALA A 30 1.14 5.31 -18.05
CA ALA A 30 1.16 6.77 -18.03
C ALA A 30 2.57 7.38 -18.31
N GLY A 31 3.59 6.57 -18.57
CA GLY A 31 4.92 6.99 -19.01
C GLY A 31 5.90 7.32 -17.87
N ALA A 32 5.63 6.89 -16.63
CA ALA A 32 6.54 7.11 -15.51
C ALA A 32 7.81 6.24 -15.61
N GLY A 33 8.94 6.78 -15.14
CA GLY A 33 10.13 5.99 -14.82
C GLY A 33 9.95 5.31 -13.46
N LEU A 34 9.94 3.96 -13.45
CA LEU A 34 9.57 3.19 -12.25
C LEU A 34 10.76 2.49 -11.60
N THR A 35 10.74 2.47 -10.27
CA THR A 35 11.56 1.60 -9.44
C THR A 35 10.62 0.78 -8.53
N LEU A 36 10.66 -0.54 -8.68
CA LEU A 36 9.84 -1.49 -7.94
C LEU A 36 10.71 -2.22 -6.90
N ILE A 37 10.22 -2.30 -5.67
CA ILE A 37 10.90 -2.97 -4.56
C ILE A 37 9.95 -3.99 -3.95
N ALA A 38 10.41 -5.22 -3.75
CA ALA A 38 9.69 -6.26 -3.00
C ALA A 38 10.68 -7.25 -2.38
N ASP A 39 10.21 -8.02 -1.41
CA ASP A 39 10.99 -9.04 -0.70
C ASP A 39 11.14 -10.37 -1.45
N ASP A 40 10.46 -10.51 -2.59
CA ASP A 40 10.53 -11.69 -3.44
C ASP A 40 11.12 -11.42 -4.83
N LYS A 41 11.70 -12.47 -5.45
CA LYS A 41 12.40 -12.39 -6.74
C LYS A 41 11.48 -12.07 -7.91
N ALA A 42 10.19 -12.31 -7.80
CA ALA A 42 9.24 -12.04 -8.89
C ALA A 42 9.23 -10.54 -9.26
N VAL A 43 9.66 -9.64 -8.37
CA VAL A 43 9.77 -8.21 -8.67
C VAL A 43 10.70 -7.94 -9.88
N ILE A 44 11.73 -8.76 -10.10
CA ILE A 44 12.67 -8.59 -11.22
C ILE A 44 11.96 -8.84 -12.54
N ASP A 45 11.24 -9.97 -12.65
CA ASP A 45 10.52 -10.32 -13.87
C ASP A 45 9.40 -9.31 -14.15
N ARG A 46 8.61 -8.97 -13.10
CA ARG A 46 7.51 -8.00 -13.20
C ARG A 46 7.98 -6.61 -13.60
N SER A 47 9.12 -6.17 -13.09
CA SER A 47 9.69 -4.88 -13.49
C SER A 47 10.14 -4.90 -14.96
N SER A 48 10.78 -5.98 -15.40
CA SER A 48 11.19 -6.15 -16.80
C SER A 48 10.01 -6.14 -17.77
N GLU A 49 8.89 -6.79 -17.41
CA GLU A 49 7.66 -6.83 -18.23
C GLU A 49 7.10 -5.43 -18.55
N ILE A 50 7.30 -4.46 -17.66
CA ILE A 50 6.75 -3.10 -17.78
C ILE A 50 7.82 -2.02 -17.99
N GLY A 51 9.06 -2.41 -18.28
CA GLY A 51 10.16 -1.46 -18.51
C GLY A 51 10.62 -0.70 -17.26
N ALA A 52 10.44 -1.28 -16.08
CA ALA A 52 10.84 -0.71 -14.79
C ALA A 52 12.17 -1.27 -14.28
N ARG A 53 12.72 -0.68 -13.22
CA ARG A 53 13.84 -1.25 -12.44
C ARG A 53 13.29 -2.05 -11.27
N GLY A 54 13.78 -3.27 -11.04
CA GLY A 54 13.38 -4.13 -9.93
C GLY A 54 14.49 -4.30 -8.90
N PHE A 55 14.13 -4.28 -7.61
CA PHE A 55 15.04 -4.58 -6.51
C PHE A 55 14.39 -5.56 -5.53
N VAL A 56 15.09 -6.67 -5.26
CA VAL A 56 14.69 -7.60 -4.20
C VAL A 56 15.23 -7.10 -2.88
N SER A 57 14.34 -6.68 -1.98
CA SER A 57 14.72 -6.17 -0.67
C SER A 57 13.57 -6.16 0.32
N ASP A 58 13.88 -6.51 1.57
CA ASP A 58 13.00 -6.27 2.71
C ASP A 58 13.03 -4.78 3.07
N ILE A 59 11.87 -4.14 3.17
CA ILE A 59 11.76 -2.72 3.49
C ILE A 59 12.19 -2.38 4.92
N THR A 60 12.37 -3.37 5.78
CA THR A 60 12.88 -3.19 7.15
C THR A 60 14.41 -3.11 7.21
N ASP A 61 15.10 -3.45 6.12
CA ASP A 61 16.54 -3.30 5.97
C ASP A 61 16.89 -1.91 5.43
N GLY A 62 17.35 -1.03 6.32
CA GLY A 62 17.68 0.36 5.97
C GLY A 62 18.86 0.51 5.02
N ASP A 63 19.82 -0.41 5.05
CA ASP A 63 21.00 -0.37 4.17
C ASP A 63 20.65 -0.86 2.78
N ALA A 64 19.85 -1.93 2.69
CA ALA A 64 19.29 -2.39 1.42
C ALA A 64 18.39 -1.32 0.77
N MET A 65 17.57 -0.60 1.55
CA MET A 65 16.80 0.54 1.05
C MET A 65 17.68 1.68 0.56
N SER A 66 18.76 1.99 1.27
CA SER A 66 19.73 3.01 0.83
C SER A 66 20.38 2.62 -0.50
N THR A 67 20.68 1.33 -0.69
CA THR A 67 21.23 0.80 -1.93
C THR A 67 20.22 0.87 -3.07
N ALA A 68 18.99 0.40 -2.86
CA ALA A 68 17.93 0.39 -3.87
C ALA A 68 17.58 1.81 -4.38
N LEU A 69 17.60 2.80 -3.49
CA LEU A 69 17.27 4.19 -3.81
C LEU A 69 18.51 5.03 -4.19
N GLY A 70 19.71 4.54 -3.89
CA GLY A 70 20.98 5.31 -4.01
C GLY A 70 21.25 5.80 -5.43
N ASN A 71 20.92 5.02 -6.43
CA ASN A 71 21.15 5.33 -7.85
C ASN A 71 20.09 6.24 -8.49
N LEU A 72 19.07 6.65 -7.72
CA LEU A 72 18.08 7.61 -8.21
C LEU A 72 18.59 9.03 -8.00
N SER A 73 18.49 9.87 -9.02
CA SER A 73 18.83 11.29 -8.94
C SER A 73 17.76 12.06 -8.15
N HIS A 74 16.49 11.69 -8.34
CA HIS A 74 15.33 12.29 -7.66
C HIS A 74 14.18 11.29 -7.59
N ILE A 75 13.22 11.58 -6.73
CA ILE A 75 11.95 10.85 -6.57
C ILE A 75 10.82 11.88 -6.55
N ASP A 76 9.91 11.79 -7.53
CA ASP A 76 8.70 12.62 -7.58
C ASP A 76 7.57 12.01 -6.74
N VAL A 77 7.42 10.68 -6.81
CA VAL A 77 6.35 9.96 -6.11
C VAL A 77 6.91 8.74 -5.39
N LEU A 78 6.64 8.65 -4.11
CA LEU A 78 6.86 7.45 -3.31
C LEU A 78 5.53 6.79 -2.97
N ILE A 79 5.37 5.52 -3.28
CA ILE A 79 4.22 4.71 -2.91
C ILE A 79 4.66 3.62 -1.95
N ASN A 80 4.34 3.79 -0.68
CA ASN A 80 4.53 2.81 0.37
C ASN A 80 3.35 1.83 0.34
N ASN A 81 3.50 0.73 -0.41
CA ASN A 81 2.46 -0.27 -0.55
C ASN A 81 2.84 -1.62 0.10
N ALA A 82 4.12 -1.91 0.30
CA ALA A 82 4.53 -3.14 0.98
C ALA A 82 3.83 -3.28 2.34
N GLY A 83 3.36 -4.47 2.62
CA GLY A 83 2.68 -4.76 3.87
C GLY A 83 2.41 -6.25 4.05
N LEU A 84 2.30 -6.64 5.31
CA LEU A 84 1.98 -8.00 5.73
C LEU A 84 0.63 -8.01 6.44
N GLU A 85 -0.20 -8.98 6.08
CA GLU A 85 -1.47 -9.30 6.71
C GLU A 85 -1.48 -10.75 7.12
N ARG A 86 -1.76 -11.02 8.38
CA ARG A 86 -1.91 -12.35 8.98
C ARG A 86 -2.90 -12.29 10.14
N LEU A 87 -3.47 -13.43 10.48
CA LEU A 87 -4.27 -13.57 11.68
C LEU A 87 -3.43 -13.36 12.94
N THR A 88 -3.94 -12.57 13.86
CA THR A 88 -3.35 -12.34 15.18
C THR A 88 -4.49 -12.22 16.21
N PRO A 89 -5.24 -13.33 16.45
CA PRO A 89 -6.34 -13.33 17.39
C PRO A 89 -5.84 -13.07 18.81
N ILE A 90 -6.69 -12.43 19.66
CA ILE A 90 -6.34 -12.16 21.06
C ILE A 90 -6.43 -13.42 21.94
N GLU A 91 -7.26 -14.38 21.56
CA GLU A 91 -7.40 -15.67 22.22
C GLU A 91 -7.18 -16.80 21.21
N GLY A 92 -6.52 -17.87 21.65
CA GLY A 92 -6.20 -19.00 20.79
C GLY A 92 -5.13 -18.63 19.73
N GLY A 93 -5.19 -19.29 18.58
CA GLY A 93 -4.25 -19.08 17.49
C GLY A 93 -3.03 -20.01 17.54
N GLU A 94 -2.09 -19.79 16.63
CA GLU A 94 -0.84 -20.55 16.54
C GLU A 94 0.15 -20.12 17.64
N LYS A 95 1.14 -20.98 17.93
CA LYS A 95 2.08 -20.75 19.05
C LYS A 95 2.94 -19.49 18.94
N ASP A 96 2.97 -18.86 17.78
CA ASP A 96 3.85 -17.72 17.47
C ASP A 96 3.11 -16.41 17.13
N VAL A 97 1.83 -16.29 17.54
CA VAL A 97 1.01 -15.08 17.30
C VAL A 97 1.74 -13.79 17.66
N GLU A 98 2.48 -13.77 18.78
CA GLU A 98 3.24 -12.58 19.19
C GLU A 98 4.37 -12.24 18.21
N SER A 99 5.06 -13.22 17.65
CA SER A 99 6.12 -12.96 16.67
C SER A 99 5.54 -12.47 15.35
N VAL A 100 4.41 -13.03 14.93
CA VAL A 100 3.65 -12.58 13.76
C VAL A 100 3.17 -11.14 13.97
N PHE A 101 2.64 -10.83 15.16
CA PHE A 101 2.22 -9.47 15.51
C PHE A 101 3.37 -8.47 15.37
N ARG A 102 4.53 -8.78 15.97
CA ARG A 102 5.75 -7.94 15.88
C ARG A 102 6.17 -7.75 14.43
N ARG A 103 6.18 -8.81 13.63
CA ARG A 103 6.58 -8.76 12.21
C ARG A 103 5.63 -7.88 11.38
N ILE A 104 4.33 -7.94 11.63
CA ILE A 104 3.36 -7.06 10.95
C ILE A 104 3.65 -5.60 11.27
N VAL A 105 3.85 -5.25 12.55
CA VAL A 105 4.16 -3.88 12.95
C VAL A 105 5.51 -3.43 12.36
N GLU A 106 6.50 -4.31 12.38
CA GLU A 106 7.82 -4.03 11.82
C GLU A 106 7.76 -3.69 10.33
N ILE A 107 7.09 -4.51 9.54
CA ILE A 107 6.94 -4.26 8.10
C ILE A 107 6.05 -3.04 7.85
N ASN A 108 4.80 -3.06 8.36
CA ASN A 108 3.79 -2.10 7.95
C ASN A 108 4.04 -0.69 8.49
N VAL A 109 4.70 -0.56 9.64
CA VAL A 109 4.93 0.73 10.32
C VAL A 109 6.38 1.14 10.22
N ILE A 110 7.29 0.32 10.76
CA ILE A 110 8.72 0.66 10.83
C ILE A 110 9.34 0.63 9.43
N GLY A 111 9.05 -0.40 8.63
CA GLY A 111 9.53 -0.48 7.24
C GLY A 111 9.04 0.69 6.39
N THR A 112 7.77 1.05 6.50
CA THR A 112 7.21 2.25 5.83
C THR A 112 7.97 3.52 6.22
N GLN A 113 8.30 3.68 7.50
CA GLN A 113 9.08 4.82 7.98
C GLN A 113 10.52 4.78 7.46
N ILE A 114 11.17 3.62 7.43
CA ILE A 114 12.54 3.46 6.91
C ILE A 114 12.60 3.87 5.44
N VAL A 115 11.72 3.32 4.59
CA VAL A 115 11.65 3.66 3.16
C VAL A 115 11.43 5.15 2.98
N THR A 116 10.46 5.73 3.69
CA THR A 116 10.14 7.16 3.60
C THR A 116 11.34 8.02 3.94
N ARG A 117 12.04 7.74 5.06
CA ARG A 117 13.25 8.50 5.45
C ARG A 117 14.37 8.42 4.40
N ARG A 118 14.57 7.26 3.78
CA ARG A 118 15.58 7.10 2.73
C ARG A 118 15.17 7.84 1.45
N ALA A 119 13.91 7.74 1.04
CA ALA A 119 13.38 8.42 -0.15
C ALA A 119 13.43 9.95 -0.02
N LEU A 120 13.17 10.51 1.17
CA LEU A 120 13.19 11.95 1.43
C LEU A 120 14.52 12.62 1.08
N THR A 121 15.64 11.90 1.10
CA THR A 121 16.94 12.45 0.67
C THR A 121 17.00 12.74 -0.83
N LYS A 122 16.03 12.23 -1.59
CA LYS A 122 15.90 12.36 -3.05
C LYS A 122 14.62 13.11 -3.47
N MET A 123 13.80 13.56 -2.51
CA MET A 123 12.56 14.28 -2.77
C MET A 123 12.73 15.77 -2.55
N SER A 124 12.01 16.57 -3.31
CA SER A 124 12.00 18.04 -3.25
C SER A 124 10.57 18.57 -3.33
N ALA A 125 10.41 19.89 -3.34
CA ALA A 125 9.12 20.55 -3.52
C ALA A 125 8.41 20.03 -4.79
N GLY A 126 7.12 19.77 -4.67
CA GLY A 126 6.30 19.11 -5.69
C GLY A 126 6.22 17.58 -5.52
N GLY A 127 7.03 16.99 -4.63
CA GLY A 127 7.01 15.56 -4.33
C GLY A 127 5.71 15.10 -3.67
N CYS A 128 5.41 13.82 -3.81
CA CYS A 128 4.21 13.20 -3.25
C CYS A 128 4.54 11.83 -2.63
N ILE A 129 4.07 11.60 -1.40
CA ILE A 129 4.11 10.31 -0.72
C ILE A 129 2.69 9.79 -0.59
N ILE A 130 2.46 8.54 -0.99
CA ILE A 130 1.17 7.88 -0.87
C ILE A 130 1.37 6.57 -0.11
N ASN A 131 0.71 6.47 1.05
CA ASN A 131 0.76 5.28 1.88
C ASN A 131 -0.46 4.40 1.60
N THR A 132 -0.25 3.10 1.43
CA THR A 132 -1.34 2.12 1.35
C THR A 132 -1.78 1.76 2.78
N ALA A 133 -2.87 2.38 3.24
CA ALA A 133 -3.55 1.99 4.47
C ALA A 133 -4.51 0.82 4.21
N SER A 134 -5.72 0.87 4.70
CA SER A 134 -6.82 -0.08 4.50
C SER A 134 -8.11 0.54 5.06
N ILE A 135 -9.27 0.03 4.68
CA ILE A 135 -10.51 0.28 5.44
C ILE A 135 -10.33 -0.14 6.90
N TRP A 136 -9.57 -1.22 7.16
CA TRP A 136 -9.24 -1.67 8.53
C TRP A 136 -8.21 -0.77 9.25
N GLY A 137 -7.77 0.31 8.66
CA GLY A 137 -7.11 1.43 9.33
C GLY A 137 -8.11 2.45 9.88
N ARG A 138 -9.40 2.25 9.65
CA ARG A 138 -10.53 3.10 10.02
C ARG A 138 -11.55 2.40 10.90
N VAL A 139 -11.79 1.12 10.59
CA VAL A 139 -12.66 0.22 11.36
C VAL A 139 -11.85 -0.96 11.88
N ALA A 140 -12.47 -1.80 12.70
CA ALA A 140 -11.86 -3.01 13.22
C ALA A 140 -12.32 -4.24 12.45
N GLU A 141 -11.47 -5.27 12.46
CA GLU A 141 -11.81 -6.61 12.00
C GLU A 141 -11.33 -7.63 13.02
N PRO A 142 -12.21 -8.51 13.52
CA PRO A 142 -11.81 -9.58 14.43
C PRO A 142 -10.66 -10.42 13.88
N MET A 143 -9.82 -10.95 14.76
CA MET A 143 -8.65 -11.78 14.44
C MET A 143 -7.48 -11.07 13.74
N PHE A 144 -7.62 -9.83 13.26
CA PHE A 144 -6.57 -9.10 12.55
C PHE A 144 -5.94 -7.98 13.38
N GLY A 145 -5.86 -8.15 14.70
CA GLY A 145 -5.45 -7.10 15.63
C GLY A 145 -4.17 -6.36 15.25
N ALA A 146 -3.10 -7.07 14.89
CA ALA A 146 -1.84 -6.45 14.46
C ALA A 146 -1.97 -5.66 13.16
N TYR A 147 -2.69 -6.21 12.18
CA TYR A 147 -2.89 -5.54 10.89
C TYR A 147 -3.74 -4.28 11.07
N VAL A 148 -4.87 -4.38 11.76
CA VAL A 148 -5.74 -3.24 12.11
C VAL A 148 -4.94 -2.15 12.81
N ALA A 149 -4.20 -2.48 13.87
CA ALA A 149 -3.35 -1.53 14.58
C ALA A 149 -2.31 -0.87 13.67
N SER A 150 -1.64 -1.66 12.81
CA SER A 150 -0.64 -1.15 11.88
C SER A 150 -1.23 -0.18 10.85
N LYS A 151 -2.43 -0.46 10.34
CA LYS A 151 -3.07 0.40 9.33
C LYS A 151 -3.65 1.69 9.95
N HIS A 152 -4.10 1.67 11.20
CA HIS A 152 -4.38 2.87 11.96
C HIS A 152 -3.11 3.72 12.18
N ALA A 153 -1.98 3.07 12.51
CA ALA A 153 -0.70 3.76 12.64
C ALA A 153 -0.26 4.42 11.32
N VAL A 154 -0.43 3.76 10.18
CA VAL A 154 -0.12 4.33 8.84
C VAL A 154 -0.95 5.60 8.57
N ILE A 155 -2.23 5.63 8.95
CA ILE A 155 -3.08 6.83 8.86
C ILE A 155 -2.54 7.93 9.78
N GLY A 156 -2.14 7.59 11.00
CA GLY A 156 -1.51 8.53 11.93
C GLY A 156 -0.22 9.13 11.37
N LEU A 157 0.69 8.29 10.84
CA LEU A 157 1.92 8.71 10.19
C LEU A 157 1.64 9.62 8.98
N THR A 158 0.65 9.30 8.16
CA THR A 158 0.25 10.11 7.01
C THR A 158 -0.10 11.54 7.42
N LYS A 159 -0.92 11.70 8.47
CA LYS A 159 -1.32 13.00 9.00
C LYS A 159 -0.12 13.78 9.59
N THR A 160 0.74 13.09 10.32
CA THR A 160 1.95 13.69 10.94
C THR A 160 2.92 14.15 9.86
N TRP A 161 3.27 13.28 8.92
CA TRP A 161 4.22 13.61 7.85
C TRP A 161 3.69 14.68 6.90
N ALA A 162 2.38 14.76 6.68
CA ALA A 162 1.78 15.85 5.91
C ALA A 162 2.08 17.23 6.54
N LYS A 163 2.06 17.32 7.89
CA LYS A 163 2.40 18.55 8.61
C LYS A 163 3.91 18.82 8.62
N GLU A 164 4.74 17.79 8.77
CA GLU A 164 6.20 17.93 8.80
C GLU A 164 6.78 18.28 7.43
N LEU A 165 6.22 17.72 6.35
CA LEU A 165 6.76 17.84 5.00
C LEU A 165 6.04 18.91 4.15
N GLY A 166 4.85 19.35 4.56
CA GLY A 166 4.13 20.44 3.91
C GLY A 166 4.96 21.72 3.74
N PRO A 167 5.70 22.21 4.77
CA PRO A 167 6.60 23.35 4.63
C PRO A 167 7.73 23.15 3.60
N LYS A 168 8.04 21.89 3.23
CA LYS A 168 9.00 21.53 2.18
C LYS A 168 8.34 21.37 0.81
N GLY A 169 7.03 21.62 0.69
CA GLY A 169 6.28 21.43 -0.54
C GLY A 169 6.04 19.98 -0.94
N ILE A 170 6.12 19.03 0.01
CA ILE A 170 5.85 17.60 -0.23
C ILE A 170 4.50 17.24 0.37
N ARG A 171 3.62 16.64 -0.44
CA ARG A 171 2.31 16.16 -0.01
C ARG A 171 2.40 14.71 0.50
N VAL A 172 1.61 14.39 1.51
CA VAL A 172 1.52 13.03 2.05
C VAL A 172 0.06 12.65 2.22
N ASN A 173 -0.38 11.59 1.55
CA ASN A 173 -1.74 11.08 1.65
C ASN A 173 -1.74 9.55 1.82
N ALA A 174 -2.88 8.99 2.16
CA ALA A 174 -3.09 7.56 2.18
C ALA A 174 -4.24 7.16 1.26
N VAL A 175 -4.17 5.95 0.70
CA VAL A 175 -5.29 5.23 0.12
C VAL A 175 -5.70 4.15 1.11
N CYS A 176 -7.02 3.99 1.31
CA CYS A 176 -7.62 2.95 2.13
C CYS A 176 -8.41 2.00 1.21
N PRO A 177 -7.77 0.95 0.65
CA PRO A 177 -8.48 -0.04 -0.14
C PRO A 177 -9.49 -0.81 0.72
N GLY A 178 -10.65 -1.15 0.14
CA GLY A 178 -11.51 -2.21 0.61
C GLY A 178 -11.04 -3.57 0.09
N TRP A 179 -11.99 -4.46 -0.22
CA TRP A 179 -11.67 -5.79 -0.72
C TRP A 179 -11.22 -5.73 -2.19
N VAL A 180 -9.96 -6.11 -2.41
CA VAL A 180 -9.32 -6.23 -3.73
C VAL A 180 -8.90 -7.67 -3.94
N ARG A 181 -9.17 -8.26 -5.10
CA ARG A 181 -8.81 -9.65 -5.44
C ARG A 181 -7.28 -9.79 -5.52
N THR A 182 -6.67 -10.11 -4.42
CA THR A 182 -5.24 -10.40 -4.30
C THR A 182 -5.03 -11.76 -3.65
N GLU A 183 -3.85 -12.32 -3.81
CA GLU A 183 -3.47 -13.56 -3.10
C GLU A 183 -3.62 -13.43 -1.58
N ALA A 184 -3.29 -12.27 -1.02
CA ALA A 184 -3.39 -12.01 0.41
C ALA A 184 -4.86 -11.98 0.86
N SER A 185 -5.71 -11.20 0.21
CA SER A 185 -7.13 -11.08 0.59
C SER A 185 -7.90 -12.38 0.39
N MET A 186 -7.60 -13.15 -0.67
CA MET A 186 -8.26 -14.46 -0.87
C MET A 186 -7.84 -15.48 0.18
N ARG A 187 -6.57 -15.50 0.58
CA ARG A 187 -6.13 -16.33 1.72
C ARG A 187 -6.82 -15.91 3.02
N SER A 188 -7.00 -14.62 3.27
CA SER A 188 -7.71 -14.14 4.46
C SER A 188 -9.18 -14.49 4.42
N LEU A 189 -9.83 -14.40 3.25
CA LEU A 189 -11.21 -14.88 3.05
C LEU A 189 -11.34 -16.36 3.42
N GLU A 190 -10.45 -17.22 2.93
CA GLU A 190 -10.42 -18.65 3.25
C GLU A 190 -10.32 -18.89 4.77
N LEU A 191 -9.39 -18.19 5.43
CA LEU A 191 -9.18 -18.35 6.88
C LEU A 191 -10.38 -17.84 7.69
N MET A 192 -10.96 -16.72 7.30
CA MET A 192 -12.18 -16.17 7.92
C MET A 192 -13.39 -17.11 7.72
N ALA A 193 -13.56 -17.65 6.52
CA ALA A 193 -14.64 -18.58 6.21
C ALA A 193 -14.54 -19.86 7.07
N ARG A 194 -13.33 -20.43 7.22
CA ARG A 194 -13.08 -21.57 8.10
C ARG A 194 -13.39 -21.24 9.57
N HIS A 195 -12.95 -20.09 10.05
CA HIS A 195 -13.20 -19.67 11.43
C HIS A 195 -14.71 -19.50 11.71
N ASN A 196 -15.44 -18.89 10.78
CA ASN A 196 -16.88 -18.63 10.90
C ASN A 196 -17.73 -19.87 10.55
N ASN A 197 -17.11 -20.98 10.13
CA ASN A 197 -17.79 -22.19 9.67
C ASN A 197 -18.80 -21.94 8.55
N VAL A 198 -18.42 -21.13 7.57
CA VAL A 198 -19.21 -20.82 6.36
C VAL A 198 -18.36 -21.12 5.11
N SER A 199 -19.00 -21.16 3.94
CA SER A 199 -18.26 -21.25 2.68
C SER A 199 -17.61 -19.91 2.30
N GLU A 200 -16.49 -19.95 1.56
CA GLU A 200 -15.84 -18.75 1.02
C GLU A 200 -16.79 -17.90 0.16
N ASP A 201 -17.61 -18.57 -0.67
CA ASP A 201 -18.59 -17.90 -1.52
C ASP A 201 -19.66 -17.16 -0.70
N ALA A 202 -20.14 -17.76 0.39
CA ALA A 202 -21.11 -17.13 1.28
C ALA A 202 -20.53 -15.92 1.99
N LEU A 203 -19.29 -16.05 2.51
CA LEU A 203 -18.61 -14.94 3.18
C LEU A 203 -18.29 -13.82 2.19
N LEU A 204 -17.81 -14.16 0.98
CA LEU A 204 -17.53 -13.16 -0.04
C LEU A 204 -18.81 -12.42 -0.47
N ALA A 205 -19.93 -13.14 -0.59
CA ALA A 205 -21.22 -12.54 -0.92
C ALA A 205 -21.68 -11.56 0.18
N ASP A 206 -21.45 -11.89 1.45
CA ASP A 206 -21.77 -11.01 2.58
C ASP A 206 -20.92 -9.74 2.56
N ILE A 207 -19.60 -9.88 2.41
CA ILE A 207 -18.66 -8.76 2.29
C ILE A 207 -19.05 -7.82 1.14
N VAL A 208 -19.28 -8.39 -0.04
CA VAL A 208 -19.66 -7.63 -1.25
C VAL A 208 -21.05 -7.01 -1.10
N GLY A 209 -21.97 -7.72 -0.41
CA GLY A 209 -23.32 -7.23 -0.14
C GLY A 209 -23.37 -6.02 0.80
N GLY A 210 -22.35 -5.84 1.65
CA GLY A 210 -22.21 -4.67 2.50
C GLY A 210 -21.73 -3.40 1.79
N GLN A 211 -21.30 -3.51 0.53
CA GLN A 211 -20.79 -2.38 -0.25
C GLN A 211 -21.95 -1.62 -0.95
N ALA A 212 -21.78 -0.29 -1.12
CA ALA A 212 -22.74 0.51 -1.91
C ALA A 212 -22.73 0.13 -3.39
N PHE A 213 -21.57 -0.25 -3.93
CA PHE A 213 -21.41 -0.85 -5.26
C PHE A 213 -20.98 -2.30 -5.09
N PRO A 214 -21.85 -3.27 -5.29
CA PRO A 214 -21.50 -4.68 -5.13
C PRO A 214 -20.43 -5.10 -6.14
N GLY A 215 -19.48 -5.92 -5.70
CA GLY A 215 -18.41 -6.48 -6.52
C GLY A 215 -17.04 -6.43 -5.88
N LEU A 216 -16.17 -7.34 -6.32
CA LEU A 216 -14.79 -7.39 -5.86
C LEU A 216 -13.92 -6.56 -6.81
N MET A 217 -13.10 -5.68 -6.25
CA MET A 217 -12.15 -4.89 -7.04
C MET A 217 -10.97 -5.74 -7.49
N GLU A 218 -10.42 -5.40 -8.66
CA GLU A 218 -9.18 -5.98 -9.14
C GLU A 218 -7.98 -5.06 -8.80
N PRO A 219 -6.74 -5.57 -8.73
CA PRO A 219 -5.56 -4.74 -8.48
C PRO A 219 -5.41 -3.54 -9.42
N ALA A 220 -5.83 -3.66 -10.66
CA ALA A 220 -5.78 -2.59 -11.65
C ALA A 220 -6.70 -1.41 -11.30
N ASP A 221 -7.82 -1.66 -10.61
CA ASP A 221 -8.79 -0.63 -10.22
C ASP A 221 -8.19 0.38 -9.23
N MET A 222 -7.08 0.01 -8.56
CA MET A 222 -6.41 0.88 -7.61
C MET A 222 -5.60 1.99 -8.27
N ALA A 223 -5.07 1.78 -9.48
CA ALA A 223 -4.07 2.67 -10.09
C ALA A 223 -4.54 4.12 -10.20
N GLU A 224 -5.78 4.36 -10.62
CA GLU A 224 -6.32 5.70 -10.82
C GLU A 224 -6.36 6.56 -9.55
N ALA A 225 -6.67 5.96 -8.39
CA ALA A 225 -6.69 6.67 -7.12
C ALA A 225 -5.28 7.16 -6.72
N TYR A 226 -4.26 6.33 -6.94
CA TYR A 226 -2.87 6.70 -6.68
C TYR A 226 -2.37 7.73 -7.68
N MET A 227 -2.68 7.59 -8.96
CA MET A 227 -2.32 8.56 -10.00
C MET A 227 -3.00 9.91 -9.74
N PHE A 228 -4.28 9.92 -9.34
CA PHE A 228 -4.96 11.15 -8.93
C PHE A 228 -4.22 11.86 -7.79
N LEU A 229 -3.93 11.15 -6.69
CA LEU A 229 -3.23 11.73 -5.55
C LEU A 229 -1.80 12.17 -5.90
N ALA A 230 -1.14 11.53 -6.84
CA ALA A 230 0.19 11.91 -7.33
C ALA A 230 0.18 13.11 -8.26
N SER A 231 -0.96 13.40 -8.91
CA SER A 231 -1.08 14.44 -9.94
C SER A 231 -1.26 15.86 -9.37
N ASP A 232 -1.16 16.86 -10.24
CA ASP A 232 -1.45 18.26 -9.91
C ASP A 232 -2.94 18.52 -9.59
N ALA A 233 -3.85 17.63 -10.01
CA ALA A 233 -5.26 17.69 -9.62
C ALA A 233 -5.44 17.60 -8.09
N ALA A 234 -4.50 16.94 -7.39
CA ALA A 234 -4.48 16.81 -5.95
C ALA A 234 -3.52 17.79 -5.23
N LYS A 235 -3.08 18.88 -5.89
CA LYS A 235 -2.08 19.82 -5.34
C LYS A 235 -2.45 20.44 -4.00
N ASN A 236 -3.73 20.52 -3.68
CA ASN A 236 -4.24 21.06 -2.41
C ASN A 236 -4.69 19.95 -1.44
N ILE A 237 -4.37 18.68 -1.74
CA ILE A 237 -4.75 17.52 -0.92
C ILE A 237 -3.49 16.97 -0.23
N THR A 238 -3.45 17.08 1.10
CA THR A 238 -2.41 16.49 1.94
C THR A 238 -2.97 16.10 3.31
N GLY A 239 -2.44 15.07 3.94
CA GLY A 239 -2.89 14.54 5.22
C GLY A 239 -4.22 13.76 5.15
N GLN A 240 -4.72 13.48 3.95
CA GLN A 240 -5.98 12.79 3.75
C GLN A 240 -5.80 11.28 3.59
N SER A 241 -6.87 10.55 3.92
CA SER A 241 -6.95 9.11 3.73
C SER A 241 -8.16 8.83 2.83
N LEU A 242 -7.92 8.51 1.57
CA LEU A 242 -8.95 8.29 0.55
C LEU A 242 -9.44 6.85 0.59
N GLY A 243 -10.74 6.63 0.85
CA GLY A 243 -11.40 5.32 0.70
C GLY A 243 -11.52 4.95 -0.78
N VAL A 244 -11.13 3.74 -1.13
CA VAL A 244 -11.36 3.11 -2.43
C VAL A 244 -11.89 1.71 -2.12
N ASP A 245 -13.18 1.65 -1.77
CA ASP A 245 -13.79 0.51 -1.08
C ASP A 245 -15.23 0.25 -1.52
N ARG A 246 -15.66 0.83 -2.63
CA ARG A 246 -17.05 0.71 -3.13
C ARG A 246 -18.11 1.16 -2.13
N GLY A 247 -17.75 2.03 -1.17
CA GLY A 247 -18.65 2.52 -0.13
C GLY A 247 -18.92 1.52 0.98
N GLU A 248 -18.00 0.59 1.23
CA GLU A 248 -18.06 -0.35 2.36
C GLU A 248 -17.93 0.39 3.71
N VAL A 249 -17.03 1.37 3.78
CA VAL A 249 -16.78 2.18 4.98
C VAL A 249 -16.85 3.67 4.63
N PRO A 250 -18.06 4.24 4.44
CA PRO A 250 -18.19 5.67 4.14
C PRO A 250 -17.79 6.54 5.34
N TRP A 251 -17.27 7.74 5.06
CA TRP A 251 -16.79 8.70 6.08
C TRP A 251 -17.44 10.04 5.89
#